data_4bacd6f9621cb5e809ebf23b8f0e4cc5
#
_entry.id   4bacd6f9621cb5e809ebf23b8f0e4cc5
#
_cell.length_a   1.000
_cell.length_b   1.000
_cell.length_c   1.000
_cell.angle_alpha   90.00
_cell.angle_beta   90.00
_cell.angle_gamma   90.00
#
_symmetry.space_group_name_H-M   'P 1'
#
loop_
_entity.id
_entity.type
_entity.pdbx_description
1 polymer ?
#
loop_
_entity_poly.entity_id
_entity_poly.type
_entity_poly.pdbx_seq_one_letter_code
_entity_poly.pdbx_strand_id
1 'polypeptide(L)'
;MKYILCEPYALCGYEAGKAPALIDLTSGNIKMLTERRMKLLRICDGQTDCELAALFYPAIQDGIAEAMEHGWIRKAGEKEQLRPEQVYREVETPCIFAAQWSITGKCNANCRHCFLTDHQHTLKDLSTAQVIAALDLLAGAEVHQVSLTGGEPLVRKDLPLLLKAMRERNITVSGLSTNGFLLNREMLALFGRFGMKPSVQISFDGVGCHDWMRRVEGAERMAIDAMKACHNCGVSFTLAMCVHRGNQDRITDTVRFAARMGAKGIRIAQTGDFGDFTPENGVQTLSMEALFQIYLDALPEILDEKPDIDIEFAGFLKIHGRRQEEYQIIPYIHTCTDLEQNRVCLSIEHSFYITCDGKVLPCIIVGNTTLEKECFSLHEHTLAECMRSPAYLSFIRMQAQSLLDHNPECRDCEYLSYCGCGCRGASMISRGTLLGIDEDRCAFFTHGWGEKLKQFMAERIEKQA
;
A
#
# COMPACT_ATOMS: atom_id res chain seq x y z
N MET A 1 -42.15 -1.18 -0.31
CA MET A 1 -41.29 -2.40 -0.24
C MET A 1 -40.08 -2.12 0.62
N LYS A 2 -39.64 -3.09 1.45
CA LYS A 2 -38.51 -2.94 2.35
C LYS A 2 -37.29 -3.67 1.81
N TYR A 3 -36.12 -3.10 1.98
CA TYR A 3 -34.83 -3.68 1.61
C TYR A 3 -33.89 -3.70 2.83
N ILE A 4 -32.91 -4.59 2.80
CA ILE A 4 -31.93 -4.73 3.87
C ILE A 4 -30.53 -4.85 3.27
N LEU A 5 -29.54 -4.26 3.95
CA LEU A 5 -28.14 -4.42 3.59
C LEU A 5 -27.73 -5.90 3.72
N CYS A 6 -27.12 -6.44 2.68
CA CYS A 6 -26.66 -7.82 2.68
C CYS A 6 -25.49 -8.02 3.64
N GLU A 7 -25.37 -9.20 4.23
CA GLU A 7 -24.11 -9.64 4.80
C GLU A 7 -23.12 -9.90 3.65
N PRO A 8 -21.85 -9.57 3.82
CA PRO A 8 -21.18 -9.11 5.05
C PRO A 8 -21.01 -7.57 5.16
N TYR A 9 -21.84 -6.78 4.54
CA TYR A 9 -21.64 -5.33 4.42
C TYR A 9 -22.06 -4.56 5.67
N ALA A 10 -21.30 -3.50 5.97
CA ALA A 10 -21.57 -2.50 7.01
C ALA A 10 -21.38 -1.08 6.45
N LEU A 11 -21.96 -0.09 7.13
CA LEU A 11 -21.87 1.31 6.73
C LEU A 11 -21.11 2.12 7.79
N CYS A 12 -20.19 2.96 7.35
CA CYS A 12 -19.54 3.94 8.22
C CYS A 12 -19.37 5.30 7.55
N GLY A 13 -19.14 6.32 8.36
CA GLY A 13 -18.83 7.67 7.92
C GLY A 13 -17.87 8.38 8.87
N TYR A 14 -17.28 9.45 8.38
CA TYR A 14 -16.37 10.30 9.10
C TYR A 14 -16.79 11.76 8.98
N GLU A 15 -16.61 12.57 10.04
CA GLU A 15 -16.99 13.99 10.08
C GLU A 15 -18.39 14.28 9.52
N ALA A 16 -19.42 13.79 10.21
CA ALA A 16 -20.82 14.01 9.82
C ALA A 16 -21.17 13.52 8.39
N GLY A 17 -20.57 12.40 7.97
CA GLY A 17 -20.87 11.75 6.70
C GLY A 17 -20.08 12.28 5.51
N LYS A 18 -19.06 13.11 5.71
CA LYS A 18 -18.25 13.63 4.59
C LYS A 18 -17.44 12.57 3.83
N ALA A 19 -17.13 11.45 4.48
CA ALA A 19 -16.44 10.33 3.86
C ALA A 19 -17.21 9.03 4.11
N PRO A 20 -18.38 8.84 3.46
CA PRO A 20 -19.19 7.64 3.66
C PRO A 20 -18.60 6.43 2.96
N ALA A 21 -18.66 5.26 3.60
CA ALA A 21 -18.11 4.02 3.08
C ALA A 21 -19.02 2.81 3.32
N LEU A 22 -18.95 1.85 2.38
CA LEU A 22 -19.49 0.51 2.50
C LEU A 22 -18.32 -0.46 2.74
N ILE A 23 -18.38 -1.23 3.81
CA ILE A 23 -17.33 -2.14 4.26
C ILE A 23 -17.82 -3.57 4.10
N ASP A 24 -17.01 -4.42 3.48
CA ASP A 24 -17.17 -5.86 3.53
C ASP A 24 -16.42 -6.41 4.77
N LEU A 25 -17.15 -6.76 5.81
CA LEU A 25 -16.61 -7.23 7.08
C LEU A 25 -15.88 -8.59 6.97
N THR A 26 -16.07 -9.33 5.87
CA THR A 26 -15.40 -10.61 5.66
C THR A 26 -14.04 -10.44 4.97
N SER A 27 -14.00 -9.64 3.91
CA SER A 27 -12.78 -9.42 3.13
C SER A 27 -11.98 -8.20 3.62
N GLY A 28 -12.62 -7.31 4.40
CA GLY A 28 -12.08 -6.01 4.76
C GLY A 28 -12.04 -5.02 3.58
N ASN A 29 -12.65 -5.36 2.44
CA ASN A 29 -12.72 -4.45 1.29
C ASN A 29 -13.68 -3.31 1.57
N ILE A 30 -13.33 -2.14 1.04
CA ILE A 30 -14.09 -0.93 1.27
C ILE A 30 -14.34 -0.18 -0.02
N LYS A 31 -15.56 0.32 -0.13
CA LYS A 31 -16.00 1.14 -1.22
C LYS A 31 -16.43 2.49 -0.69
N MET A 32 -15.75 3.55 -1.12
CA MET A 32 -16.21 4.90 -0.87
C MET A 32 -17.54 5.14 -1.57
N LEU A 33 -18.47 5.75 -0.87
CA LEU A 33 -19.80 6.04 -1.37
C LEU A 33 -19.96 7.55 -1.61
N THR A 34 -20.85 7.91 -2.52
CA THR A 34 -21.39 9.27 -2.57
C THR A 34 -22.38 9.46 -1.42
N GLU A 35 -22.60 10.70 -0.99
CA GLU A 35 -23.65 10.99 0.01
C GLU A 35 -25.03 10.43 -0.39
N ARG A 36 -25.35 10.48 -1.69
CA ARG A 36 -26.61 9.95 -2.22
C ARG A 36 -26.71 8.44 -2.00
N ARG A 37 -25.63 7.67 -2.31
CA ARG A 37 -25.60 6.21 -2.09
C ARG A 37 -25.65 5.88 -0.61
N MET A 38 -24.95 6.65 0.25
CA MET A 38 -25.00 6.44 1.69
C MET A 38 -26.42 6.66 2.23
N LYS A 39 -27.10 7.76 1.85
CA LYS A 39 -28.49 8.02 2.27
C LYS A 39 -29.42 6.90 1.85
N LEU A 40 -29.25 6.37 0.65
CA LEU A 40 -30.00 5.21 0.17
C LEU A 40 -29.74 3.96 1.04
N LEU A 41 -28.47 3.58 1.20
CA LEU A 41 -28.14 2.35 1.93
C LEU A 41 -28.53 2.41 3.40
N ARG A 42 -28.53 3.59 4.03
CA ARG A 42 -28.99 3.78 5.42
C ARG A 42 -30.49 3.49 5.62
N ILE A 43 -31.31 3.70 4.61
CA ILE A 43 -32.75 3.35 4.69
C ILE A 43 -33.03 1.89 4.32
N CYS A 44 -32.03 1.15 3.83
CA CYS A 44 -32.11 -0.28 3.59
C CYS A 44 -31.82 -1.06 4.90
N ASP A 45 -32.63 -0.83 5.90
CA ASP A 45 -32.51 -1.32 7.27
C ASP A 45 -33.47 -2.49 7.62
N GLY A 46 -34.25 -2.93 6.64
CA GLY A 46 -35.28 -3.95 6.81
C GLY A 46 -36.57 -3.43 7.41
N GLN A 47 -36.64 -2.17 7.86
CA GLN A 47 -37.80 -1.55 8.51
C GLN A 47 -38.44 -0.44 7.67
N THR A 48 -37.62 0.38 7.04
CA THR A 48 -38.03 1.55 6.26
C THR A 48 -38.70 1.13 4.96
N ASP A 49 -39.86 1.71 4.65
CA ASP A 49 -40.52 1.50 3.34
C ASP A 49 -39.84 2.40 2.29
N CYS A 50 -39.01 1.77 1.45
CA CYS A 50 -38.24 2.47 0.43
C CYS A 50 -39.12 2.98 -0.73
N GLU A 51 -40.28 2.37 -1.01
CA GLU A 51 -41.22 2.87 -2.02
C GLU A 51 -41.87 4.18 -1.55
N LEU A 52 -42.23 4.24 -0.26
CA LEU A 52 -42.75 5.47 0.32
C LEU A 52 -41.66 6.56 0.35
N ALA A 53 -40.43 6.19 0.66
CA ALA A 53 -39.28 7.12 0.61
C ALA A 53 -39.00 7.62 -0.82
N ALA A 54 -39.17 6.78 -1.83
CA ALA A 54 -39.01 7.13 -3.24
C ALA A 54 -40.04 8.15 -3.76
N LEU A 55 -41.21 8.23 -3.15
CA LEU A 55 -42.18 9.28 -3.48
C LEU A 55 -41.66 10.69 -3.16
N PHE A 56 -40.84 10.83 -2.13
CA PHE A 56 -40.22 12.10 -1.75
C PHE A 56 -38.86 12.34 -2.41
N TYR A 57 -38.18 11.23 -2.80
CA TYR A 57 -36.85 11.23 -3.41
C TYR A 57 -36.79 10.23 -4.56
N PRO A 58 -37.24 10.58 -5.78
CA PRO A 58 -37.30 9.65 -6.94
C PRO A 58 -35.99 8.95 -7.25
N ALA A 59 -34.90 9.61 -7.01
CA ALA A 59 -33.54 9.06 -7.18
C ALA A 59 -33.24 7.80 -6.33
N ILE A 60 -34.06 7.47 -5.33
CA ILE A 60 -33.95 6.25 -4.53
C ILE A 60 -34.23 5.02 -5.37
N GLN A 61 -35.19 5.10 -6.33
CA GLN A 61 -35.60 3.96 -7.14
C GLN A 61 -34.48 3.44 -8.04
N ASP A 62 -33.76 4.34 -8.71
CA ASP A 62 -32.60 3.99 -9.54
C ASP A 62 -31.47 3.42 -8.69
N GLY A 63 -31.23 4.03 -7.55
CA GLY A 63 -30.19 3.60 -6.62
C GLY A 63 -30.46 2.22 -5.99
N ILE A 64 -31.73 1.83 -5.77
CA ILE A 64 -32.11 0.48 -5.32
C ILE A 64 -31.75 -0.56 -6.37
N ALA A 65 -32.06 -0.31 -7.65
CA ALA A 65 -31.73 -1.22 -8.73
C ALA A 65 -30.21 -1.45 -8.82
N GLU A 66 -29.42 -0.37 -8.79
CA GLU A 66 -27.95 -0.43 -8.78
C GLU A 66 -27.42 -1.21 -7.56
N ALA A 67 -27.92 -0.92 -6.36
CA ALA A 67 -27.45 -1.57 -5.14
C ALA A 67 -27.80 -3.07 -5.10
N MET A 68 -28.92 -3.48 -5.70
CA MET A 68 -29.29 -4.89 -5.87
C MET A 68 -28.39 -5.59 -6.88
N GLU A 69 -28.10 -4.96 -8.02
CA GLU A 69 -27.19 -5.49 -9.04
C GLU A 69 -25.78 -5.75 -8.47
N HIS A 70 -25.32 -4.83 -7.62
CA HIS A 70 -24.05 -5.00 -6.92
C HIS A 70 -24.11 -6.01 -5.74
N GLY A 71 -25.27 -6.54 -5.40
CA GLY A 71 -25.43 -7.45 -4.27
C GLY A 71 -25.25 -6.78 -2.89
N TRP A 72 -25.34 -5.45 -2.80
CA TRP A 72 -25.21 -4.75 -1.52
C TRP A 72 -26.46 -4.83 -0.66
N ILE A 73 -27.63 -4.89 -1.33
CA ILE A 73 -28.93 -5.00 -0.67
C ILE A 73 -29.75 -6.12 -1.30
N ARG A 74 -30.73 -6.58 -0.55
CA ARG A 74 -31.79 -7.49 -1.00
C ARG A 74 -33.15 -7.10 -0.41
N LYS A 75 -34.22 -7.70 -0.89
CA LYS A 75 -35.52 -7.56 -0.24
C LYS A 75 -35.44 -8.09 1.19
N ALA A 76 -35.99 -7.34 2.13
CA ALA A 76 -36.05 -7.74 3.52
C ALA A 76 -37.17 -8.78 3.75
N GLY A 77 -36.89 -9.73 4.66
CA GLY A 77 -37.91 -10.61 5.20
C GLY A 77 -38.85 -9.92 6.20
N GLU A 78 -39.87 -10.63 6.65
CA GLU A 78 -40.77 -10.11 7.71
C GLU A 78 -39.97 -9.90 9.00
N LYS A 79 -40.03 -8.66 9.56
CA LYS A 79 -39.35 -8.26 10.81
C LYS A 79 -37.84 -8.40 10.81
N GLU A 80 -37.24 -8.54 9.64
CA GLU A 80 -35.79 -8.60 9.52
C GLU A 80 -35.15 -7.24 9.88
N GLN A 81 -34.02 -7.25 10.59
CA GLN A 81 -33.27 -6.07 11.02
C GLN A 81 -31.79 -6.26 10.75
N LEU A 82 -31.09 -5.13 10.59
CA LEU A 82 -29.63 -5.13 10.52
C LEU A 82 -29.01 -5.68 11.80
N ARG A 83 -27.91 -6.39 11.66
CA ARG A 83 -27.05 -6.71 12.80
C ARG A 83 -26.41 -5.45 13.36
N PRO A 84 -26.03 -5.41 14.64
CA PRO A 84 -25.39 -4.24 15.24
C PRO A 84 -24.18 -3.73 14.46
N GLU A 85 -23.35 -4.64 13.94
CA GLU A 85 -22.15 -4.33 13.14
C GLU A 85 -22.44 -3.78 11.75
N GLN A 86 -23.66 -3.95 11.20
CA GLN A 86 -24.08 -3.42 9.91
C GLN A 86 -24.66 -2.01 10.01
N VAL A 87 -25.11 -1.62 11.21
CA VAL A 87 -25.72 -0.31 11.43
C VAL A 87 -24.69 0.80 11.18
N TYR A 88 -25.13 1.85 10.48
CA TYR A 88 -24.29 3.02 10.23
C TYR A 88 -23.73 3.61 11.53
N ARG A 89 -22.45 3.87 11.54
CA ARG A 89 -21.77 4.57 12.64
C ARG A 89 -20.77 5.59 12.11
N GLU A 90 -20.56 6.63 12.86
CA GLU A 90 -19.51 7.60 12.60
C GLU A 90 -18.26 7.23 13.39
N VAL A 91 -17.12 7.35 12.74
CA VAL A 91 -15.81 7.14 13.36
C VAL A 91 -15.09 8.48 13.52
N GLU A 92 -14.25 8.57 14.53
CA GLU A 92 -13.53 9.81 14.85
C GLU A 92 -12.32 10.06 13.98
N THR A 93 -11.84 9.02 13.28
CA THR A 93 -10.70 9.10 12.37
C THR A 93 -11.18 9.26 10.93
N PRO A 94 -10.37 9.82 10.03
CA PRO A 94 -10.60 9.62 8.60
C PRO A 94 -10.82 8.14 8.34
N CYS A 95 -11.80 7.77 7.50
CA CYS A 95 -12.03 6.39 7.12
C CYS A 95 -10.82 5.88 6.32
N ILE A 96 -9.74 5.56 7.00
CA ILE A 96 -8.54 4.95 6.43
C ILE A 96 -8.56 3.49 6.86
N PHE A 97 -8.72 2.61 5.92
CA PHE A 97 -9.18 1.25 6.09
C PHE A 97 -8.09 0.21 6.19
N ALA A 98 -6.88 0.59 5.81
CA ALA A 98 -5.74 -0.29 5.80
C ALA A 98 -4.57 0.32 6.55
N ALA A 99 -3.96 -0.45 7.42
CA ALA A 99 -2.69 -0.12 8.04
C ALA A 99 -1.59 -1.01 7.47
N GLN A 100 -0.44 -0.44 7.19
CA GLN A 100 0.78 -1.20 7.03
C GLN A 100 1.49 -1.19 8.38
N TRP A 101 1.73 -2.36 8.98
CA TRP A 101 2.27 -2.46 10.32
C TRP A 101 3.61 -3.19 10.35
N SER A 102 4.65 -2.49 10.79
CA SER A 102 5.91 -3.09 11.21
C SER A 102 5.68 -3.77 12.57
N ILE A 103 5.21 -5.03 12.54
CA ILE A 103 4.77 -5.73 13.76
C ILE A 103 5.93 -6.06 14.70
N THR A 104 7.17 -5.99 14.22
CA THR A 104 8.42 -6.18 14.97
C THR A 104 9.58 -5.47 14.27
N GLY A 105 10.52 -4.93 15.03
CA GLY A 105 11.81 -4.46 14.50
C GLY A 105 12.84 -5.57 14.36
N LYS A 106 12.58 -6.77 14.96
CA LYS A 106 13.51 -7.91 14.91
C LYS A 106 13.50 -8.56 13.53
N CYS A 107 14.68 -9.02 13.10
CA CYS A 107 14.86 -9.74 11.85
C CYS A 107 15.84 -10.90 12.02
N ASN A 108 15.71 -11.93 11.19
CA ASN A 108 16.63 -13.04 11.06
C ASN A 108 17.66 -12.85 9.93
N ALA A 109 17.72 -11.63 9.34
CA ALA A 109 18.71 -11.20 8.37
C ALA A 109 19.30 -9.83 8.76
N ASN A 110 20.47 -9.50 8.19
CA ASN A 110 21.13 -8.20 8.34
C ASN A 110 21.46 -7.64 6.96
N CYS A 111 20.43 -7.32 6.21
CA CYS A 111 20.52 -6.91 4.80
C CYS A 111 21.35 -5.64 4.63
N ARG A 112 22.18 -5.58 3.56
CA ARG A 112 23.02 -4.42 3.25
C ARG A 112 22.25 -3.14 2.98
N HIS A 113 21.04 -3.26 2.45
CA HIS A 113 20.15 -2.16 2.06
C HIS A 113 18.96 -1.98 3.01
N CYS A 114 19.09 -2.44 4.27
CA CYS A 114 17.95 -2.44 5.17
C CYS A 114 17.39 -1.03 5.35
N PHE A 115 16.11 -0.85 5.04
CA PHE A 115 15.38 0.39 5.27
C PHE A 115 15.18 0.67 6.76
N LEU A 116 14.98 -0.40 7.55
CA LEU A 116 14.96 -0.29 9.00
C LEU A 116 16.40 -0.14 9.47
N THR A 117 16.84 1.09 9.60
CA THR A 117 18.17 1.43 10.09
C THR A 117 18.39 0.90 11.51
N ASP A 118 19.62 0.97 12.02
CA ASP A 118 19.96 0.58 13.38
C ASP A 118 19.01 1.17 14.44
N HIS A 119 18.47 2.36 14.18
CA HIS A 119 17.49 3.00 15.04
C HIS A 119 16.22 2.14 15.22
N GLN A 120 15.59 1.66 14.13
CA GLN A 120 14.38 0.84 14.26
C GLN A 120 14.65 -0.56 14.79
N HIS A 121 15.84 -1.13 14.56
CA HIS A 121 16.26 -2.39 15.17
C HIS A 121 16.47 -2.28 16.69
N THR A 122 16.75 -1.08 17.19
CA THR A 122 16.92 -0.80 18.63
C THR A 122 15.60 -0.41 19.31
N LEU A 123 14.56 -0.07 18.56
CA LEU A 123 13.24 0.23 19.12
C LEU A 123 12.67 -1.01 19.84
N LYS A 124 12.00 -0.74 20.95
CA LYS A 124 11.34 -1.80 21.70
C LYS A 124 10.02 -2.16 21.06
N ASP A 125 9.93 -3.39 20.54
CA ASP A 125 8.66 -3.92 20.03
C ASP A 125 7.54 -3.78 21.06
N LEU A 126 6.33 -3.49 20.57
CA LEU A 126 5.14 -3.63 21.39
C LEU A 126 5.01 -5.08 21.90
N SER A 127 4.72 -5.24 23.19
CA SER A 127 4.37 -6.52 23.78
C SER A 127 3.06 -7.08 23.18
N THR A 128 2.81 -8.37 23.34
CA THR A 128 1.54 -8.99 22.90
C THR A 128 0.32 -8.23 23.40
N ALA A 129 0.30 -7.84 24.69
CA ALA A 129 -0.81 -7.09 25.27
C ALA A 129 -0.98 -5.69 24.64
N GLN A 130 0.11 -4.99 24.37
CA GLN A 130 0.08 -3.67 23.72
C GLN A 130 -0.38 -3.77 22.25
N VAL A 131 0.03 -4.82 21.52
CA VAL A 131 -0.49 -5.07 20.17
C VAL A 131 -1.98 -5.34 20.19
N ILE A 132 -2.46 -6.15 21.14
CA ILE A 132 -3.90 -6.44 21.27
C ILE A 132 -4.68 -5.16 21.60
N ALA A 133 -4.17 -4.31 22.50
CA ALA A 133 -4.79 -3.02 22.79
C ALA A 133 -4.81 -2.09 21.55
N ALA A 134 -3.73 -2.06 20.77
CA ALA A 134 -3.70 -1.31 19.51
C ALA A 134 -4.71 -1.86 18.50
N LEU A 135 -4.90 -3.19 18.43
CA LEU A 135 -5.94 -3.80 17.58
C LEU A 135 -7.35 -3.38 18.01
N ASP A 136 -7.62 -3.16 19.31
CA ASP A 136 -8.89 -2.61 19.78
C ASP A 136 -9.12 -1.18 19.27
N LEU A 137 -8.07 -0.35 19.29
CA LEU A 137 -8.12 1.02 18.75
C LEU A 137 -8.34 1.01 17.22
N LEU A 138 -7.67 0.11 16.48
CA LEU A 138 -7.85 -0.03 15.04
C LEU A 138 -9.27 -0.48 14.69
N ALA A 139 -9.79 -1.49 15.39
CA ALA A 139 -11.16 -1.97 15.16
C ALA A 139 -12.20 -0.89 15.46
N GLY A 140 -12.03 -0.13 16.56
CA GLY A 140 -12.90 0.99 16.90
C GLY A 140 -12.88 2.13 15.87
N ALA A 141 -11.80 2.24 15.11
CA ALA A 141 -11.63 3.19 14.01
C ALA A 141 -12.00 2.62 12.64
N GLU A 142 -12.61 1.44 12.57
CA GLU A 142 -12.99 0.74 11.33
C GLU A 142 -11.80 0.39 10.41
N VAL A 143 -10.64 0.14 10.98
CA VAL A 143 -9.49 -0.40 10.25
C VAL A 143 -9.62 -1.92 10.22
N HIS A 144 -9.98 -2.47 9.06
CA HIS A 144 -10.27 -3.89 8.88
C HIS A 144 -9.17 -4.66 8.13
N GLN A 145 -8.18 -3.96 7.60
CA GLN A 145 -7.06 -4.56 6.88
C GLN A 145 -5.73 -4.16 7.48
N VAL A 146 -4.86 -5.13 7.66
CA VAL A 146 -3.47 -4.91 8.09
C VAL A 146 -2.53 -5.65 7.16
N SER A 147 -1.57 -4.93 6.58
CA SER A 147 -0.43 -5.52 5.89
C SER A 147 0.73 -5.64 6.86
N LEU A 148 1.15 -6.86 7.17
CA LEU A 148 2.25 -7.12 8.10
C LEU A 148 3.60 -6.96 7.41
N THR A 149 4.45 -6.18 8.03
CA THR A 149 5.86 -5.96 7.66
C THR A 149 6.69 -5.82 8.92
N GLY A 150 7.90 -5.29 8.81
CA GLY A 150 8.79 -5.01 9.92
C GLY A 150 10.22 -5.34 9.60
N GLY A 151 10.99 -5.81 10.58
CA GLY A 151 12.22 -6.54 10.31
C GLY A 151 11.85 -7.80 9.53
N GLU A 152 11.41 -8.83 10.23
CA GLU A 152 10.76 -10.00 9.63
C GLU A 152 9.53 -10.37 10.49
N PRO A 153 8.31 -10.21 9.99
CA PRO A 153 7.12 -10.46 10.79
C PRO A 153 7.00 -11.89 11.30
N LEU A 154 7.54 -12.86 10.56
CA LEU A 154 7.46 -14.28 10.89
C LEU A 154 8.39 -14.74 12.04
N VAL A 155 9.33 -13.87 12.50
CA VAL A 155 10.14 -14.19 13.70
C VAL A 155 9.36 -14.00 15.00
N ARG A 156 8.20 -13.36 14.94
CA ARG A 156 7.38 -13.06 16.11
C ARG A 156 6.72 -14.31 16.66
N LYS A 157 7.16 -14.76 17.84
CA LYS A 157 6.72 -16.04 18.42
C LYS A 157 5.25 -16.06 18.82
N ASP A 158 4.68 -14.91 19.15
CA ASP A 158 3.28 -14.73 19.52
C ASP A 158 2.36 -14.45 18.31
N LEU A 159 2.88 -14.53 17.07
CA LEU A 159 2.11 -14.34 15.86
C LEU A 159 0.78 -15.12 15.83
N PRO A 160 0.71 -16.42 16.27
CA PRO A 160 -0.56 -17.13 16.32
C PRO A 160 -1.61 -16.49 17.24
N LEU A 161 -1.20 -15.91 18.37
CA LEU A 161 -2.09 -15.17 19.27
C LEU A 161 -2.57 -13.88 18.66
N LEU A 162 -1.68 -13.17 17.93
CA LEU A 162 -2.02 -11.93 17.26
C LEU A 162 -2.99 -12.14 16.11
N LEU A 163 -2.79 -13.18 15.29
CA LEU A 163 -3.73 -13.53 14.20
C LEU A 163 -5.12 -13.89 14.76
N LYS A 164 -5.17 -14.60 15.90
CA LYS A 164 -6.43 -14.87 16.60
C LYS A 164 -7.09 -13.56 17.05
N ALA A 165 -6.33 -12.67 17.70
CA ALA A 165 -6.84 -11.39 18.19
C ALA A 165 -7.33 -10.48 17.05
N MET A 166 -6.65 -10.47 15.91
CA MET A 166 -7.09 -9.77 14.69
C MET A 166 -8.43 -10.34 14.20
N ARG A 167 -8.55 -11.67 14.10
CA ARG A 167 -9.78 -12.32 13.65
C ARG A 167 -10.98 -12.02 14.54
N GLU A 168 -10.78 -12.03 15.86
CA GLU A 168 -11.83 -11.70 16.86
C GLU A 168 -12.34 -10.25 16.72
N ARG A 169 -11.56 -9.36 16.08
CA ARG A 169 -11.86 -7.94 15.85
C ARG A 169 -12.25 -7.62 14.40
N ASN A 170 -12.52 -8.64 13.60
CA ASN A 170 -12.78 -8.50 12.16
C ASN A 170 -11.65 -7.77 11.39
N ILE A 171 -10.43 -7.90 11.87
CA ILE A 171 -9.24 -7.40 11.16
C ILE A 171 -8.62 -8.57 10.41
N THR A 172 -8.41 -8.41 9.10
CA THR A 172 -7.74 -9.40 8.26
C THR A 172 -6.32 -8.98 7.93
N VAL A 173 -5.43 -9.95 7.80
CA VAL A 173 -4.10 -9.73 7.22
C VAL A 173 -4.25 -9.78 5.70
N SER A 174 -4.24 -8.61 5.06
CA SER A 174 -4.38 -8.45 3.61
C SER A 174 -3.06 -8.62 2.86
N GLY A 175 -1.93 -8.27 3.49
CA GLY A 175 -0.59 -8.35 2.94
C GLY A 175 0.43 -8.91 3.93
N LEU A 176 1.46 -9.55 3.40
CA LEU A 176 2.62 -10.02 4.16
C LEU A 176 3.89 -9.74 3.37
N SER A 177 4.73 -8.81 3.87
CA SER A 177 6.07 -8.59 3.33
C SER A 177 7.07 -9.38 4.15
N THR A 178 7.84 -10.26 3.51
CA THR A 178 8.74 -11.21 4.19
C THR A 178 10.02 -11.44 3.39
N ASN A 179 11.11 -11.76 4.08
CA ASN A 179 12.32 -12.29 3.43
C ASN A 179 12.15 -13.76 2.97
N GLY A 180 11.09 -14.44 3.41
CA GLY A 180 10.74 -15.79 3.01
C GLY A 180 11.41 -16.90 3.81
N PHE A 181 12.41 -16.63 4.66
CA PHE A 181 13.21 -17.68 5.30
C PHE A 181 12.40 -18.59 6.25
N LEU A 182 11.32 -18.06 6.82
CA LEU A 182 10.41 -18.80 7.70
C LEU A 182 9.07 -19.14 7.04
N LEU A 183 8.88 -18.72 5.77
CA LEU A 183 7.63 -18.95 5.08
C LEU A 183 7.59 -20.36 4.47
N ASN A 184 6.80 -21.21 5.07
CA ASN A 184 6.60 -22.58 4.65
C ASN A 184 5.10 -22.95 4.67
N ARG A 185 4.77 -24.18 4.32
CA ARG A 185 3.38 -24.68 4.32
C ARG A 185 2.68 -24.52 5.66
N GLU A 186 3.39 -24.74 6.77
CA GLU A 186 2.83 -24.67 8.12
C GLU A 186 2.48 -23.21 8.47
N MET A 187 3.35 -22.27 8.13
CA MET A 187 3.10 -20.85 8.32
C MET A 187 1.92 -20.36 7.46
N LEU A 188 1.82 -20.79 6.20
CA LEU A 188 0.67 -20.47 5.35
C LEU A 188 -0.63 -21.08 5.91
N ALA A 189 -0.58 -22.32 6.41
CA ALA A 189 -1.71 -22.95 7.06
C ALA A 189 -2.11 -22.24 8.36
N LEU A 190 -1.17 -21.60 9.06
CA LEU A 190 -1.48 -20.80 10.25
C LEU A 190 -2.40 -19.63 9.90
N PHE A 191 -2.09 -18.85 8.85
CA PHE A 191 -2.99 -17.79 8.37
C PHE A 191 -4.35 -18.35 7.95
N GLY A 192 -4.36 -19.47 7.23
CA GLY A 192 -5.59 -20.14 6.77
C GLY A 192 -6.50 -20.60 7.92
N ARG A 193 -5.96 -21.02 9.08
CA ARG A 193 -6.75 -21.38 10.28
C ARG A 193 -7.61 -20.23 10.81
N PHE A 194 -7.18 -18.99 10.59
CA PHE A 194 -7.93 -17.79 10.96
C PHE A 194 -8.73 -17.20 9.80
N GLY A 195 -8.84 -17.90 8.65
CA GLY A 195 -9.55 -17.44 7.47
C GLY A 195 -8.82 -16.33 6.70
N MET A 196 -7.53 -16.14 6.96
CA MET A 196 -6.72 -15.09 6.34
C MET A 196 -5.95 -15.64 5.12
N LYS A 197 -5.93 -14.88 4.03
CA LYS A 197 -5.21 -15.21 2.79
C LYS A 197 -4.42 -13.97 2.33
N PRO A 198 -3.31 -13.63 3.00
CA PRO A 198 -2.54 -12.46 2.63
C PRO A 198 -1.96 -12.60 1.21
N SER A 199 -1.90 -11.48 0.48
CA SER A 199 -1.01 -11.36 -0.66
C SER A 199 0.43 -11.31 -0.13
N VAL A 200 1.27 -12.25 -0.57
CA VAL A 200 2.63 -12.35 -0.05
C VAL A 200 3.60 -11.62 -0.97
N GLN A 201 4.39 -10.72 -0.42
CA GLN A 201 5.54 -10.12 -1.12
C GLN A 201 6.82 -10.73 -0.56
N ILE A 202 7.55 -11.46 -1.41
CA ILE A 202 8.81 -12.11 -1.04
C ILE A 202 9.97 -11.27 -1.57
N SER A 203 10.90 -10.93 -0.70
CA SER A 203 12.14 -10.26 -1.10
C SER A 203 13.02 -11.19 -1.95
N PHE A 204 13.48 -10.71 -3.13
CA PHE A 204 14.38 -11.49 -4.00
C PHE A 204 15.19 -10.58 -4.91
N ASP A 205 16.51 -10.47 -4.70
CA ASP A 205 17.38 -9.49 -5.36
C ASP A 205 18.11 -10.03 -6.59
N GLY A 206 17.63 -11.16 -7.13
CA GLY A 206 18.17 -11.80 -8.33
C GLY A 206 18.96 -13.07 -8.04
N VAL A 207 18.98 -13.95 -9.03
CA VAL A 207 19.69 -15.24 -8.97
C VAL A 207 21.19 -14.99 -8.86
N GLY A 208 21.83 -15.61 -7.85
CA GLY A 208 23.25 -15.47 -7.55
C GLY A 208 23.65 -14.17 -6.84
N CYS A 209 22.68 -13.28 -6.55
CA CYS A 209 22.94 -12.00 -5.89
C CYS A 209 22.26 -11.89 -4.51
N HIS A 210 21.28 -12.73 -4.25
CA HIS A 210 20.41 -12.59 -3.09
C HIS A 210 21.16 -12.81 -1.77
N ASP A 211 21.99 -13.84 -1.64
CA ASP A 211 22.76 -14.13 -0.42
C ASP A 211 23.65 -12.96 -0.01
N TRP A 212 24.32 -12.34 -1.01
CA TRP A 212 25.18 -11.17 -0.75
C TRP A 212 24.37 -10.00 -0.19
N MET A 213 23.21 -9.69 -0.76
CA MET A 213 22.36 -8.59 -0.33
C MET A 213 21.81 -8.83 1.08
N ARG A 214 21.37 -10.06 1.36
CA ARG A 214 20.76 -10.44 2.64
C ARG A 214 21.76 -10.74 3.74
N ARG A 215 23.08 -10.90 3.40
CA ARG A 215 24.15 -11.33 4.33
C ARG A 215 23.84 -12.66 5.04
N VAL A 216 23.16 -13.55 4.37
CA VAL A 216 22.78 -14.87 4.87
C VAL A 216 23.07 -15.90 3.79
N GLU A 217 23.95 -16.84 4.10
CA GLU A 217 24.26 -17.98 3.23
C GLU A 217 22.99 -18.86 3.06
N GLY A 218 22.64 -19.15 1.81
CA GLY A 218 21.45 -19.91 1.45
C GLY A 218 20.15 -19.10 1.50
N ALA A 219 20.19 -17.77 1.64
CA ALA A 219 19.02 -16.90 1.58
C ALA A 219 18.22 -17.08 0.29
N GLU A 220 18.93 -17.19 -0.84
CA GLU A 220 18.33 -17.43 -2.15
C GLU A 220 17.52 -18.74 -2.17
N ARG A 221 18.09 -19.82 -1.69
CA ARG A 221 17.41 -21.11 -1.60
C ARG A 221 16.16 -21.03 -0.70
N MET A 222 16.29 -20.38 0.46
CA MET A 222 15.15 -20.21 1.38
C MET A 222 14.02 -19.41 0.76
N ALA A 223 14.34 -18.32 0.05
CA ALA A 223 13.33 -17.53 -0.67
C ALA A 223 12.66 -18.35 -1.81
N ILE A 224 13.43 -19.15 -2.56
CA ILE A 224 12.89 -20.06 -3.57
C ILE A 224 11.98 -21.12 -2.95
N ASP A 225 12.33 -21.68 -1.81
CA ASP A 225 11.49 -22.66 -1.12
C ASP A 225 10.18 -22.03 -0.59
N ALA A 226 10.21 -20.75 -0.16
CA ALA A 226 9.03 -19.97 0.17
C ALA A 226 8.11 -19.74 -1.05
N MET A 227 8.66 -19.40 -2.22
CA MET A 227 7.92 -19.27 -3.47
C MET A 227 7.22 -20.58 -3.85
N LYS A 228 7.94 -21.71 -3.76
CA LYS A 228 7.35 -23.05 -4.00
C LYS A 228 6.25 -23.37 -3.00
N ALA A 229 6.42 -23.01 -1.72
CA ALA A 229 5.38 -23.20 -0.70
C ALA A 229 4.12 -22.41 -1.03
N CYS A 230 4.24 -21.14 -1.42
CA CYS A 230 3.12 -20.31 -1.89
C CYS A 230 2.42 -20.94 -3.09
N HIS A 231 3.19 -21.30 -4.13
CA HIS A 231 2.65 -21.91 -5.36
C HIS A 231 1.87 -23.20 -5.02
N ASN A 232 2.47 -24.10 -4.27
CA ASN A 232 1.88 -25.40 -3.90
C ASN A 232 0.64 -25.28 -3.00
N CYS A 233 0.53 -24.19 -2.23
CA CYS A 233 -0.62 -23.90 -1.38
C CYS A 233 -1.67 -23.01 -2.06
N GLY A 234 -1.48 -22.60 -3.31
CA GLY A 234 -2.40 -21.71 -4.03
C GLY A 234 -2.46 -20.29 -3.42
N VAL A 235 -1.38 -19.88 -2.76
CA VAL A 235 -1.26 -18.53 -2.21
C VAL A 235 -0.61 -17.61 -3.23
N SER A 236 -1.26 -16.49 -3.53
CA SER A 236 -0.73 -15.47 -4.45
C SER A 236 0.52 -14.82 -3.86
N PHE A 237 1.57 -14.67 -4.67
CA PHE A 237 2.77 -13.97 -4.25
C PHE A 237 3.36 -13.09 -5.36
N THR A 238 4.09 -12.07 -4.94
CA THR A 238 4.88 -11.18 -5.78
C THR A 238 6.32 -11.16 -5.28
N LEU A 239 7.25 -10.73 -6.12
CA LEU A 239 8.64 -10.52 -5.74
C LEU A 239 8.96 -9.04 -5.59
N ALA A 240 9.89 -8.72 -4.69
CA ALA A 240 10.46 -7.39 -4.55
C ALA A 240 11.98 -7.48 -4.73
N MET A 241 12.48 -6.80 -5.78
CA MET A 241 13.90 -6.71 -6.11
C MET A 241 14.41 -5.30 -5.84
N CYS A 242 15.47 -5.17 -5.07
CA CYS A 242 16.21 -3.92 -4.91
C CYS A 242 17.42 -3.94 -5.85
N VAL A 243 17.46 -2.96 -6.79
CA VAL A 243 18.52 -2.87 -7.81
C VAL A 243 19.66 -2.00 -7.33
N HIS A 244 20.86 -2.50 -7.54
CA HIS A 244 22.13 -1.82 -7.29
C HIS A 244 23.16 -2.19 -8.37
N ARG A 245 24.34 -1.58 -8.35
CA ARG A 245 25.38 -1.82 -9.38
C ARG A 245 25.78 -3.29 -9.56
N GLY A 246 25.67 -4.10 -8.52
CA GLY A 246 26.08 -5.52 -8.55
C GLY A 246 25.01 -6.49 -9.08
N ASN A 247 23.77 -6.03 -9.31
CA ASN A 247 22.69 -6.88 -9.85
C ASN A 247 21.84 -6.20 -10.94
N GLN A 248 22.24 -5.03 -11.41
CA GLN A 248 21.50 -4.31 -12.46
C GLN A 248 21.37 -5.08 -13.77
N ASP A 249 22.33 -5.94 -14.07
CA ASP A 249 22.36 -6.85 -15.23
C ASP A 249 21.48 -8.11 -15.04
N ARG A 250 20.88 -8.29 -13.87
CA ARG A 250 20.04 -9.44 -13.51
C ARG A 250 18.55 -9.18 -13.60
N ILE A 251 18.13 -7.99 -13.98
CA ILE A 251 16.71 -7.60 -14.01
C ILE A 251 15.92 -8.55 -14.91
N THR A 252 16.34 -8.72 -16.17
CA THR A 252 15.63 -9.58 -17.14
C THR A 252 15.57 -11.02 -16.67
N ASP A 253 16.69 -11.58 -16.22
CA ASP A 253 16.75 -12.96 -15.71
C ASP A 253 15.86 -13.14 -14.47
N THR A 254 15.77 -12.11 -13.61
CA THR A 254 14.92 -12.15 -12.41
C THR A 254 13.43 -12.08 -12.78
N VAL A 255 13.05 -11.29 -13.78
CA VAL A 255 11.67 -11.28 -14.32
C VAL A 255 11.30 -12.64 -14.89
N ARG A 256 12.16 -13.24 -15.70
CA ARG A 256 11.99 -14.63 -16.22
C ARG A 256 11.81 -15.64 -15.08
N PHE A 257 12.68 -15.52 -14.09
CA PHE A 257 12.63 -16.40 -12.93
C PHE A 257 11.32 -16.24 -12.17
N ALA A 258 10.88 -15.01 -11.89
CA ALA A 258 9.61 -14.72 -11.22
C ALA A 258 8.41 -15.36 -11.96
N ALA A 259 8.36 -15.21 -13.29
CA ALA A 259 7.32 -15.81 -14.12
C ALA A 259 7.32 -17.34 -14.03
N ARG A 260 8.51 -17.99 -14.12
CA ARG A 260 8.65 -19.44 -13.99
C ARG A 260 8.24 -19.97 -12.63
N MET A 261 8.46 -19.19 -11.56
CA MET A 261 8.05 -19.56 -10.20
C MET A 261 6.55 -19.37 -9.95
N GLY A 262 5.80 -18.79 -10.90
CA GLY A 262 4.37 -18.53 -10.77
C GLY A 262 4.03 -17.30 -9.94
N ALA A 263 4.96 -16.35 -9.81
CA ALA A 263 4.68 -15.06 -9.20
C ALA A 263 3.59 -14.31 -10.00
N LYS A 264 2.73 -13.57 -9.31
CA LYS A 264 1.74 -12.69 -9.96
C LYS A 264 2.36 -11.40 -10.47
N GLY A 265 3.48 -11.01 -9.90
CA GLY A 265 4.21 -9.84 -10.32
C GLY A 265 5.57 -9.73 -9.66
N ILE A 266 6.32 -8.74 -10.14
CA ILE A 266 7.60 -8.34 -9.57
C ILE A 266 7.67 -6.82 -9.50
N ARG A 267 8.08 -6.30 -8.36
CA ARG A 267 8.40 -4.89 -8.15
C ARG A 267 9.92 -4.72 -8.12
N ILE A 268 10.44 -3.89 -9.00
CA ILE A 268 11.86 -3.60 -9.18
C ILE A 268 12.07 -2.15 -8.74
N ALA A 269 12.85 -1.93 -7.69
CA ALA A 269 13.03 -0.64 -7.08
C ALA A 269 14.52 -0.33 -6.85
N GLN A 270 14.85 0.95 -6.76
CA GLN A 270 16.16 1.43 -6.35
C GLN A 270 16.46 0.98 -4.90
N THR A 271 17.72 0.69 -4.61
CA THR A 271 18.21 0.72 -3.23
C THR A 271 18.30 2.17 -2.78
N GLY A 272 17.69 2.50 -1.63
CA GLY A 272 17.90 3.80 -1.00
C GLY A 272 19.25 3.90 -0.30
N ASP A 273 19.62 5.10 0.15
CA ASP A 273 20.83 5.38 0.91
C ASP A 273 20.70 4.91 2.37
N PHE A 274 20.52 3.59 2.55
CA PHE A 274 20.33 2.93 3.84
C PHE A 274 21.33 1.78 4.02
N GLY A 275 21.66 1.48 5.26
CA GLY A 275 22.56 0.38 5.61
C GLY A 275 23.95 0.59 5.01
N ASP A 276 24.44 -0.36 4.22
CA ASP A 276 25.76 -0.25 3.55
C ASP A 276 25.77 0.72 2.36
N PHE A 277 24.59 1.10 1.86
CA PHE A 277 24.45 1.98 0.71
C PHE A 277 24.47 3.47 1.08
N THR A 278 25.02 3.81 2.24
CA THR A 278 25.27 5.20 2.58
C THR A 278 26.58 5.69 1.98
N PRO A 279 26.72 6.98 1.68
CA PRO A 279 27.96 7.56 1.15
C PRO A 279 29.20 7.24 2.02
N GLU A 280 29.03 7.18 3.34
CA GLU A 280 30.09 6.90 4.32
C GLU A 280 30.64 5.47 4.18
N ASN A 281 29.82 4.52 3.76
CA ASN A 281 30.22 3.12 3.58
C ASN A 281 30.84 2.83 2.20
N GLY A 282 30.90 3.83 1.31
CA GLY A 282 31.55 3.72 -0.01
C GLY A 282 30.79 2.85 -1.04
N VAL A 283 29.63 2.31 -0.67
CA VAL A 283 28.75 1.59 -1.60
C VAL A 283 27.84 2.62 -2.25
N GLN A 284 28.08 2.94 -3.52
CA GLN A 284 27.27 3.91 -4.24
C GLN A 284 25.94 3.29 -4.71
N THR A 285 24.83 3.93 -4.38
CA THR A 285 23.54 3.69 -5.01
C THR A 285 23.59 4.09 -6.49
N LEU A 286 22.69 3.52 -7.28
CA LEU A 286 22.40 4.04 -8.61
C LEU A 286 21.56 5.31 -8.46
N SER A 287 21.87 6.38 -9.21
CA SER A 287 20.93 7.49 -9.34
C SER A 287 19.65 7.02 -10.03
N MET A 288 18.53 7.69 -9.79
CA MET A 288 17.28 7.34 -10.48
C MET A 288 17.39 7.47 -11.98
N GLU A 289 18.14 8.42 -12.51
CA GLU A 289 18.36 8.54 -13.96
C GLU A 289 19.17 7.39 -14.54
N ALA A 290 20.22 6.93 -13.84
CA ALA A 290 20.94 5.71 -14.23
C ALA A 290 19.99 4.50 -14.23
N LEU A 291 19.09 4.43 -13.25
CA LEU A 291 18.11 3.34 -13.14
C LEU A 291 17.04 3.43 -14.24
N PHE A 292 16.58 4.64 -14.61
CA PHE A 292 15.67 4.82 -15.76
C PHE A 292 16.29 4.31 -17.07
N GLN A 293 17.58 4.59 -17.31
CA GLN A 293 18.27 4.05 -18.46
C GLN A 293 18.35 2.51 -18.43
N ILE A 294 18.72 1.94 -17.28
CA ILE A 294 18.77 0.48 -17.10
C ILE A 294 17.40 -0.15 -17.33
N TYR A 295 16.33 0.47 -16.89
CA TYR A 295 14.97 -0.01 -17.15
C TYR A 295 14.62 0.03 -18.63
N LEU A 296 14.92 1.14 -19.31
CA LEU A 296 14.70 1.26 -20.76
C LEU A 296 15.49 0.21 -21.54
N ASP A 297 16.73 -0.07 -21.15
CA ASP A 297 17.58 -1.05 -21.80
C ASP A 297 17.09 -2.49 -21.59
N ALA A 298 16.48 -2.79 -20.44
CA ALA A 298 15.93 -4.11 -20.13
C ALA A 298 14.55 -4.37 -20.75
N LEU A 299 13.76 -3.33 -20.98
CA LEU A 299 12.36 -3.44 -21.44
C LEU A 299 12.20 -4.22 -22.76
N PRO A 300 13.00 -4.00 -23.83
CA PRO A 300 12.81 -4.71 -25.10
C PRO A 300 12.83 -6.23 -24.92
N GLU A 301 13.86 -6.76 -24.27
CA GLU A 301 14.04 -8.21 -24.07
C GLU A 301 12.91 -8.78 -23.19
N ILE A 302 12.58 -8.12 -22.08
CA ILE A 302 11.50 -8.55 -21.18
C ILE A 302 10.16 -8.61 -21.91
N LEU A 303 9.83 -7.57 -22.70
CA LEU A 303 8.55 -7.47 -23.37
C LEU A 303 8.45 -8.39 -24.60
N ASP A 304 9.56 -8.72 -25.25
CA ASP A 304 9.59 -9.69 -26.35
C ASP A 304 9.25 -11.10 -25.86
N GLU A 305 9.65 -11.45 -24.65
CA GLU A 305 9.35 -12.75 -24.04
C GLU A 305 7.90 -12.89 -23.53
N LYS A 306 7.18 -11.79 -23.42
CA LYS A 306 5.77 -11.77 -22.99
C LYS A 306 5.51 -12.58 -21.70
N PRO A 307 6.25 -12.36 -20.60
CA PRO A 307 6.03 -13.10 -19.36
C PRO A 307 4.62 -12.84 -18.81
N ASP A 308 3.99 -13.87 -18.24
CA ASP A 308 2.60 -13.80 -17.74
C ASP A 308 2.55 -13.28 -16.30
N ILE A 309 3.10 -12.11 -16.07
CA ILE A 309 3.16 -11.43 -14.76
C ILE A 309 3.05 -9.92 -14.90
N ASP A 310 2.64 -9.26 -13.82
CA ASP A 310 2.74 -7.81 -13.67
C ASP A 310 4.20 -7.41 -13.34
N ILE A 311 4.69 -6.38 -14.00
CA ILE A 311 6.04 -5.85 -13.79
C ILE A 311 5.92 -4.38 -13.42
N GLU A 312 6.43 -4.02 -12.26
CA GLU A 312 6.50 -2.65 -11.79
C GLU A 312 7.97 -2.20 -11.67
N PHE A 313 8.38 -1.32 -12.54
CA PHE A 313 9.59 -0.51 -12.38
C PHE A 313 9.23 0.70 -11.52
N ALA A 314 9.62 0.69 -10.27
CA ALA A 314 9.18 1.68 -9.28
C ALA A 314 9.50 3.11 -9.71
N GLY A 315 8.49 3.98 -9.64
CA GLY A 315 8.61 5.39 -10.07
C GLY A 315 8.71 5.60 -11.59
N PHE A 316 8.59 4.55 -12.43
CA PHE A 316 8.81 4.61 -13.87
C PHE A 316 7.63 4.02 -14.67
N LEU A 317 7.44 2.71 -14.65
CA LEU A 317 6.48 2.00 -15.49
C LEU A 317 5.84 0.83 -14.74
N LYS A 318 4.54 0.66 -14.91
CA LYS A 318 3.84 -0.59 -14.58
C LYS A 318 3.26 -1.17 -15.85
N ILE A 319 3.47 -2.46 -16.09
CA ILE A 319 3.07 -3.15 -17.31
C ILE A 319 2.84 -4.64 -17.03
N HIS A 320 1.86 -5.24 -17.73
CA HIS A 320 1.74 -6.70 -17.76
C HIS A 320 2.49 -7.24 -18.99
N GLY A 321 3.33 -8.24 -18.80
CA GLY A 321 4.20 -8.73 -19.87
C GLY A 321 3.46 -9.21 -21.15
N ARG A 322 2.25 -9.79 -21.02
CA ARG A 322 1.41 -10.19 -22.15
C ARG A 322 0.42 -9.13 -22.63
N ARG A 323 -0.12 -8.33 -21.73
CA ARG A 323 -1.11 -7.27 -22.01
C ARG A 323 -0.41 -5.92 -22.00
N GLN A 324 0.48 -5.72 -22.96
CA GLN A 324 1.38 -4.56 -22.98
C GLN A 324 0.65 -3.25 -23.26
N GLU A 325 -0.54 -3.32 -23.85
CA GLU A 325 -1.45 -2.17 -24.07
C GLU A 325 -2.01 -1.58 -22.76
N GLU A 326 -2.04 -2.36 -21.68
CA GLU A 326 -2.52 -1.93 -20.35
C GLU A 326 -1.40 -1.31 -19.50
N TYR A 327 -0.41 -0.64 -20.13
CA TYR A 327 0.69 -0.05 -19.38
C TYR A 327 0.33 1.26 -18.70
N GLN A 328 1.05 1.57 -17.64
CA GLN A 328 0.92 2.82 -16.89
C GLN A 328 2.29 3.44 -16.65
N ILE A 329 2.50 4.64 -17.16
CA ILE A 329 3.69 5.43 -16.82
C ILE A 329 3.42 6.09 -15.47
N ILE A 330 4.04 5.58 -14.43
CA ILE A 330 3.72 5.91 -13.03
C ILE A 330 3.73 7.43 -12.75
N PRO A 331 4.71 8.22 -13.21
CA PRO A 331 4.70 9.66 -12.98
C PRO A 331 3.52 10.42 -13.60
N TYR A 332 2.83 9.89 -14.60
CA TYR A 332 1.69 10.54 -15.26
C TYR A 332 0.32 10.14 -14.68
N ILE A 333 0.26 9.21 -13.73
CA ILE A 333 -1.04 8.73 -13.17
C ILE A 333 -1.76 9.83 -12.36
N HIS A 334 -1.00 10.74 -11.77
CA HIS A 334 -1.54 11.81 -10.92
C HIS A 334 -1.69 13.09 -11.74
N THR A 335 -2.89 13.38 -12.19
CA THR A 335 -3.24 14.70 -12.76
C THR A 335 -3.84 15.59 -11.67
N CYS A 336 -3.14 16.66 -11.31
CA CYS A 336 -3.69 17.70 -10.45
C CYS A 336 -4.41 18.75 -11.31
N THR A 337 -5.72 18.72 -11.34
CA THR A 337 -6.54 19.68 -12.09
C THR A 337 -6.82 20.97 -11.32
N ASP A 338 -6.67 20.96 -10.00
CA ASP A 338 -6.85 22.10 -9.11
C ASP A 338 -5.74 22.09 -8.05
N LEU A 339 -4.65 22.82 -8.36
CA LEU A 339 -3.46 22.87 -7.50
C LEU A 339 -3.67 23.66 -6.20
N GLU A 340 -4.63 24.59 -6.16
CA GLU A 340 -4.86 25.41 -4.97
C GLU A 340 -5.57 24.62 -3.85
N GLN A 341 -6.40 23.63 -4.21
CA GLN A 341 -7.16 22.83 -3.26
C GLN A 341 -6.67 21.39 -3.12
N ASN A 342 -5.80 20.92 -4.02
CA ASN A 342 -5.34 19.55 -4.00
C ASN A 342 -4.27 19.29 -2.92
N ARG A 343 -4.48 18.21 -2.19
CA ARG A 343 -3.46 17.64 -1.32
C ARG A 343 -2.33 17.04 -2.14
N VAL A 344 -1.15 17.13 -1.62
CA VAL A 344 0.08 16.74 -2.33
C VAL A 344 0.22 15.22 -2.51
N CYS A 345 -0.49 14.41 -1.74
CA CYS A 345 -0.42 12.96 -1.82
C CYS A 345 -1.79 12.33 -1.56
N LEU A 346 -2.30 11.59 -2.54
CA LEU A 346 -3.57 10.85 -2.42
C LEU A 346 -3.43 9.49 -1.71
N SER A 347 -2.24 8.90 -1.74
CA SER A 347 -2.00 7.57 -1.13
C SER A 347 -2.23 7.54 0.38
N ILE A 348 -2.01 8.67 1.06
CA ILE A 348 -2.22 8.81 2.51
C ILE A 348 -3.71 8.83 2.92
N GLU A 349 -4.62 8.92 1.96
CA GLU A 349 -6.06 8.84 2.21
C GLU A 349 -6.55 7.39 2.35
N HIS A 350 -5.72 6.41 1.94
CA HIS A 350 -6.11 5.00 1.87
C HIS A 350 -5.37 4.09 2.84
N SER A 351 -4.22 4.50 3.34
CA SER A 351 -3.43 3.72 4.29
C SER A 351 -2.51 4.59 5.12
N PHE A 352 -2.11 4.08 6.27
CA PHE A 352 -1.10 4.66 7.15
C PHE A 352 -0.13 3.58 7.61
N TYR A 353 0.99 3.99 8.19
CA TYR A 353 2.04 3.08 8.66
C TYR A 353 2.12 3.09 10.18
N ILE A 354 2.28 1.91 10.78
CA ILE A 354 2.53 1.74 12.21
C ILE A 354 3.91 1.13 12.39
N THR A 355 4.75 1.78 13.18
CA THR A 355 6.10 1.29 13.53
C THR A 355 6.04 0.17 14.56
N CYS A 356 7.17 -0.52 14.80
CA CYS A 356 7.22 -1.64 15.76
C CYS A 356 7.00 -1.21 17.22
N ASP A 357 7.25 0.06 17.55
CA ASP A 357 6.96 0.67 18.85
C ASP A 357 5.59 1.38 18.90
N GLY A 358 4.78 1.23 17.83
CA GLY A 358 3.39 1.66 17.77
C GLY A 358 3.15 3.09 17.31
N LYS A 359 4.15 3.82 16.82
CA LYS A 359 3.93 5.17 16.26
C LYS A 359 3.13 5.10 14.98
N VAL A 360 2.22 6.05 14.80
CA VAL A 360 1.38 6.18 13.62
C VAL A 360 1.96 7.23 12.69
N LEU A 361 2.42 6.79 11.52
CA LEU A 361 2.99 7.65 10.49
C LEU A 361 2.06 7.74 9.29
N PRO A 362 2.01 8.87 8.57
CA PRO A 362 1.19 9.01 7.37
C PRO A 362 1.67 8.09 6.22
N CYS A 363 2.95 7.73 6.19
CA CYS A 363 3.55 6.86 5.18
C CYS A 363 4.82 6.20 5.70
N ILE A 364 5.13 4.99 5.22
CA ILE A 364 6.36 4.27 5.57
C ILE A 364 7.63 5.07 5.25
N ILE A 365 7.60 5.86 4.17
CA ILE A 365 8.78 6.59 3.69
C ILE A 365 9.25 7.69 4.66
N VAL A 366 8.39 8.16 5.58
CA VAL A 366 8.79 9.12 6.63
C VAL A 366 9.36 8.44 7.87
N GLY A 367 9.38 7.12 7.90
CA GLY A 367 10.12 6.37 8.91
C GLY A 367 11.63 6.69 8.85
N ASN A 368 12.30 6.70 9.98
CA ASN A 368 13.69 7.11 10.16
C ASN A 368 13.98 8.60 9.89
N THR A 369 12.94 9.42 9.69
CA THR A 369 13.10 10.88 9.57
C THR A 369 12.83 11.59 10.90
N THR A 370 13.10 12.89 10.95
CA THR A 370 12.76 13.71 12.13
C THR A 370 11.28 13.74 12.42
N LEU A 371 10.42 13.61 11.37
CA LEU A 371 8.97 13.59 11.52
C LEU A 371 8.47 12.38 12.33
N GLU A 372 9.11 11.21 12.16
CA GLU A 372 8.77 10.02 12.96
C GLU A 372 8.90 10.28 14.46
N LYS A 373 9.93 11.04 14.87
CA LYS A 373 10.18 11.32 16.30
C LYS A 373 9.06 12.10 16.96
N GLU A 374 8.33 12.89 16.16
CA GLU A 374 7.25 13.76 16.62
C GLU A 374 5.86 13.09 16.52
N CYS A 375 5.77 11.93 15.86
CA CYS A 375 4.52 11.18 15.73
C CYS A 375 4.17 10.44 17.03
N PHE A 376 2.88 10.39 17.33
CA PHE A 376 2.34 9.73 18.52
C PHE A 376 2.23 8.21 18.33
N SER A 377 2.28 7.49 19.45
CA SER A 377 2.18 6.02 19.49
C SER A 377 0.81 5.57 19.99
N LEU A 378 0.27 4.49 19.41
CA LEU A 378 -0.94 3.78 19.88
C LEU A 378 -0.78 3.17 21.28
N HIS A 379 0.43 3.15 21.82
CA HIS A 379 0.68 2.73 23.18
C HIS A 379 0.23 3.79 24.21
N GLU A 380 0.23 5.05 23.82
CA GLU A 380 -0.02 6.20 24.71
C GLU A 380 -1.26 7.01 24.29
N HIS A 381 -1.67 6.89 23.02
CA HIS A 381 -2.71 7.70 22.41
C HIS A 381 -3.70 6.85 21.62
N THR A 382 -4.92 7.35 21.47
CA THR A 382 -5.90 6.80 20.54
C THR A 382 -5.46 7.02 19.09
N LEU A 383 -6.01 6.25 18.14
CA LEU A 383 -5.70 6.46 16.71
C LEU A 383 -6.11 7.88 16.25
N ALA A 384 -7.23 8.39 16.76
CA ALA A 384 -7.69 9.75 16.46
C ALA A 384 -6.70 10.81 16.94
N GLU A 385 -6.14 10.67 18.14
CA GLU A 385 -5.10 11.58 18.64
C GLU A 385 -3.82 11.49 17.83
N CYS A 386 -3.38 10.27 17.47
CA CYS A 386 -2.22 10.07 16.61
C CYS A 386 -2.39 10.81 15.27
N MET A 387 -3.54 10.62 14.59
CA MET A 387 -3.83 11.23 13.30
C MET A 387 -4.09 12.74 13.37
N ARG A 388 -4.41 13.27 14.55
CA ARG A 388 -4.56 14.71 14.81
C ARG A 388 -3.29 15.36 15.36
N SER A 389 -2.21 14.60 15.56
CA SER A 389 -0.95 15.18 16.02
C SER A 389 -0.42 16.22 15.03
N PRO A 390 0.28 17.26 15.48
CA PRO A 390 0.84 18.28 14.58
C PRO A 390 1.74 17.68 13.49
N ALA A 391 2.57 16.70 13.83
CA ALA A 391 3.46 16.02 12.91
C ALA A 391 2.69 15.29 11.80
N TYR A 392 1.68 14.49 12.16
CA TYR A 392 0.84 13.78 11.19
C TYR A 392 0.08 14.77 10.29
N LEU A 393 -0.54 15.80 10.88
CA LEU A 393 -1.31 16.80 10.15
C LEU A 393 -0.45 17.66 9.23
N SER A 394 0.79 17.96 9.59
CA SER A 394 1.72 18.71 8.73
C SER A 394 1.95 18.02 7.38
N PHE A 395 1.93 16.69 7.38
CA PHE A 395 2.08 15.91 6.16
C PHE A 395 0.77 15.81 5.37
N ILE A 396 -0.33 15.39 6.01
CA ILE A 396 -1.58 15.07 5.31
C ILE A 396 -2.39 16.30 4.86
N ARG A 397 -2.21 17.45 5.53
CA ARG A 397 -2.89 18.71 5.19
C ARG A 397 -2.07 19.61 4.28
N MET A 398 -0.89 19.20 3.87
CA MET A 398 -0.08 19.99 2.97
C MET A 398 -0.78 20.16 1.63
N GLN A 399 -0.94 21.42 1.25
CA GLN A 399 -1.50 21.80 -0.04
C GLN A 399 -0.39 22.12 -1.04
N ALA A 400 -0.65 21.92 -2.32
CA ALA A 400 0.29 22.25 -3.39
C ALA A 400 0.72 23.72 -3.34
N GLN A 401 -0.17 24.64 -2.95
CA GLN A 401 0.15 26.06 -2.82
C GLN A 401 1.34 26.32 -1.87
N SER A 402 1.40 25.62 -0.71
CA SER A 402 2.53 25.77 0.22
C SER A 402 3.87 25.37 -0.39
N LEU A 403 3.84 24.38 -1.29
CA LEU A 403 5.04 23.96 -2.02
C LEU A 403 5.44 24.97 -3.10
N LEU A 404 4.46 25.53 -3.82
CA LEU A 404 4.69 26.56 -4.85
C LEU A 404 5.21 27.88 -4.24
N ASP A 405 4.79 28.21 -3.02
CA ASP A 405 5.30 29.35 -2.29
C ASP A 405 6.75 29.17 -1.87
N HIS A 406 7.14 27.93 -1.57
CA HIS A 406 8.52 27.57 -1.21
C HIS A 406 9.44 27.35 -2.43
N ASN A 407 8.87 26.87 -3.54
CA ASN A 407 9.58 26.55 -4.78
C ASN A 407 8.92 27.30 -5.95
N PRO A 408 9.18 28.62 -6.09
CA PRO A 408 8.50 29.45 -7.10
C PRO A 408 8.79 29.00 -8.55
N GLU A 409 9.93 28.32 -8.79
CA GLU A 409 10.27 27.74 -10.09
C GLU A 409 9.29 26.66 -10.56
N CYS A 410 8.55 26.03 -9.64
CA CYS A 410 7.54 25.04 -9.99
C CYS A 410 6.25 25.68 -10.53
N ARG A 411 5.98 26.95 -10.29
CA ARG A 411 4.73 27.61 -10.71
C ARG A 411 4.55 27.65 -12.21
N ASP A 412 5.63 27.93 -12.94
CA ASP A 412 5.64 28.06 -14.39
C ASP A 412 6.07 26.77 -15.09
N CYS A 413 6.23 25.68 -14.35
CA CYS A 413 6.64 24.40 -14.89
C CYS A 413 5.50 23.73 -15.67
N GLU A 414 5.71 23.43 -16.93
CA GLU A 414 4.73 22.75 -17.81
C GLU A 414 4.30 21.36 -17.30
N TYR A 415 5.12 20.72 -16.46
CA TYR A 415 4.85 19.40 -15.89
C TYR A 415 4.15 19.45 -14.55
N LEU A 416 3.84 20.62 -14.00
CA LEU A 416 3.28 20.75 -12.65
C LEU A 416 1.99 19.94 -12.45
N SER A 417 1.11 19.92 -13.46
CA SER A 417 -0.15 19.14 -13.42
C SER A 417 0.05 17.64 -13.32
N TYR A 418 1.17 17.11 -13.79
CA TYR A 418 1.55 15.70 -13.69
C TYR A 418 2.46 15.43 -12.50
N CYS A 419 3.41 16.30 -12.25
CA CYS A 419 4.40 16.15 -11.19
C CYS A 419 3.74 16.28 -9.80
N GLY A 420 2.82 17.25 -9.63
CA GLY A 420 2.18 17.54 -8.34
C GLY A 420 3.19 17.85 -7.23
N CYS A 421 4.33 18.46 -7.58
CA CYS A 421 5.47 18.72 -6.71
C CYS A 421 6.17 17.47 -6.13
N GLY A 422 5.83 16.27 -6.60
CA GLY A 422 6.48 15.01 -6.25
C GLY A 422 6.14 14.45 -4.86
N CYS A 423 6.94 13.49 -4.40
CA CYS A 423 6.75 12.79 -3.14
C CYS A 423 7.32 13.57 -1.95
N ARG A 424 6.51 13.85 -0.94
CA ARG A 424 6.95 14.59 0.27
C ARG A 424 7.91 13.77 1.14
N GLY A 425 7.73 12.46 1.15
CA GLY A 425 8.66 11.58 1.83
C GLY A 425 10.04 11.56 1.17
N ALA A 426 10.09 11.53 -0.17
CA ALA A 426 11.37 11.63 -0.89
C ALA A 426 12.07 12.96 -0.61
N SER A 427 11.33 14.07 -0.64
CA SER A 427 11.86 15.39 -0.26
C SER A 427 12.37 15.43 1.18
N MET A 428 11.66 14.80 2.11
CA MET A 428 12.09 14.73 3.52
C MET A 428 13.39 13.94 3.69
N ILE A 429 13.57 12.86 2.94
CA ILE A 429 14.80 12.05 2.98
C ILE A 429 15.96 12.81 2.34
N SER A 430 15.78 13.37 1.13
CA SER A 430 16.87 13.99 0.38
C SER A 430 17.24 15.39 0.86
N ARG A 431 16.28 16.17 1.38
CA ARG A 431 16.46 17.57 1.74
C ARG A 431 16.14 17.90 3.20
N GLY A 432 15.67 16.93 4.00
CA GLY A 432 15.32 17.14 5.41
C GLY A 432 14.06 18.00 5.62
N THR A 433 13.29 18.27 4.57
CA THR A 433 12.08 19.10 4.63
C THR A 433 10.96 18.56 3.75
N LEU A 434 9.72 18.69 4.22
CA LEU A 434 8.54 18.35 3.43
C LEU A 434 8.27 19.34 2.28
N LEU A 435 8.84 20.55 2.33
CA LEU A 435 8.60 21.62 1.35
C LEU A 435 9.57 21.60 0.17
N GLY A 436 10.61 20.77 0.19
CA GLY A 436 11.59 20.68 -0.89
C GLY A 436 11.03 20.05 -2.18
N ILE A 437 11.81 20.11 -3.23
CA ILE A 437 11.51 19.44 -4.51
C ILE A 437 11.87 17.96 -4.38
N ASP A 438 11.03 17.09 -4.94
CA ASP A 438 11.38 15.70 -5.23
C ASP A 438 12.25 15.70 -6.52
N GLU A 439 13.55 15.59 -6.35
CA GLU A 439 14.52 15.71 -7.46
C GLU A 439 14.36 14.60 -8.49
N ASP A 440 14.10 13.39 -8.06
CA ASP A 440 13.93 12.24 -8.96
C ASP A 440 12.69 12.39 -9.84
N ARG A 441 11.59 12.87 -9.23
CA ARG A 441 10.36 13.15 -9.95
C ARG A 441 10.52 14.34 -10.90
N CYS A 442 11.23 15.38 -10.48
CA CYS A 442 11.55 16.53 -11.32
C CYS A 442 12.40 16.08 -12.52
N ALA A 443 13.49 15.35 -12.29
CA ALA A 443 14.37 14.87 -13.36
C ALA A 443 13.64 13.97 -14.37
N PHE A 444 12.69 13.13 -13.91
CA PHE A 444 11.88 12.31 -14.82
C PHE A 444 11.21 13.13 -15.91
N PHE A 445 10.67 14.28 -15.57
CA PHE A 445 10.01 15.16 -16.51
C PHE A 445 10.98 16.08 -17.25
N THR A 446 11.78 16.85 -16.52
CA THR A 446 12.61 17.92 -17.09
C THR A 446 13.81 17.43 -17.90
N HIS A 447 14.29 16.20 -17.65
CA HIS A 447 15.36 15.55 -18.42
C HIS A 447 14.83 14.63 -19.53
N GLY A 448 13.52 14.68 -19.81
CA GLY A 448 12.89 14.04 -20.95
C GLY A 448 12.71 12.52 -20.83
N TRP A 449 12.82 11.93 -19.62
CA TRP A 449 12.60 10.50 -19.41
C TRP A 449 11.17 10.09 -19.71
N GLY A 450 10.20 10.92 -19.34
CA GLY A 450 8.80 10.70 -19.64
C GLY A 450 8.51 10.59 -21.13
N GLU A 451 9.09 11.47 -21.93
CA GLU A 451 8.90 11.48 -23.39
C GLU A 451 9.61 10.30 -24.06
N LYS A 452 10.83 9.96 -23.62
CA LYS A 452 11.54 8.75 -24.10
C LYS A 452 10.73 7.49 -23.86
N LEU A 453 10.12 7.37 -22.67
CA LEU A 453 9.30 6.21 -22.32
C LEU A 453 8.00 6.16 -23.12
N LYS A 454 7.32 7.31 -23.29
CA LYS A 454 6.11 7.41 -24.13
C LYS A 454 6.41 6.99 -25.57
N GLN A 455 7.50 7.51 -26.15
CA GLN A 455 7.92 7.15 -27.50
C GLN A 455 8.20 5.65 -27.61
N PHE A 456 8.98 5.10 -26.68
CA PHE A 456 9.29 3.66 -26.66
C PHE A 456 8.01 2.82 -26.64
N MET A 457 7.06 3.16 -25.77
CA MET A 457 5.81 2.40 -25.65
C MET A 457 4.91 2.55 -26.88
N ALA A 458 4.82 3.74 -27.48
CA ALA A 458 4.06 3.98 -28.72
C ALA A 458 4.59 3.14 -29.86
N GLU A 459 5.91 3.19 -30.14
CA GLU A 459 6.56 2.39 -31.18
C GLU A 459 6.38 0.88 -30.96
N ARG A 460 6.35 0.47 -29.70
CA ARG A 460 6.15 -0.92 -29.32
C ARG A 460 4.73 -1.41 -29.62
N ILE A 461 3.71 -0.62 -29.23
CA ILE A 461 2.30 -0.98 -29.46
C ILE A 461 1.99 -0.97 -30.97
N GLU A 462 2.47 0.02 -31.73
CA GLU A 462 2.30 0.08 -33.18
C GLU A 462 2.89 -1.15 -33.91
N LYS A 463 4.01 -1.67 -33.46
CA LYS A 463 4.62 -2.90 -34.02
C LYS A 463 3.84 -4.18 -33.73
N GLN A 464 2.93 -4.15 -32.75
CA GLN A 464 2.12 -5.31 -32.35
C GLN A 464 0.71 -5.29 -32.94
N ALA A 465 0.25 -4.12 -33.40
CA ALA A 465 -1.03 -3.92 -34.09
C ALA A 465 -0.94 -4.33 -35.57
#